data_56e9cc8f58a1efd903ef8b870fec76ec
#
_entry.id   56e9cc8f58a1efd903ef8b870fec76ec
#
_cell.length_a   1.000
_cell.length_b   1.000
_cell.length_c   1.000
_cell.angle_alpha   90.00
_cell.angle_beta   90.00
_cell.angle_gamma   90.00
#
_symmetry.space_group_name_H-M   'P 1'
#
loop_
_entity.id
_entity.type
_entity.pdbx_description
1 polymer ?
#
loop_
_entity_poly.entity_id
_entity_poly.type
_entity_poly.pdbx_seq_one_letter_code
_entity_poly.pdbx_strand_id
1 'polypeptide(L)'
;MKDYTSAYSQVISYKKEFKKMLRLLQGTRSRVLAADTQRYSMLLSSPYYPSMMMDGAEREIFLHSLWKGRGEDDRQIVESEIKSLLNGDIPYFYYCLDGRNLVMAQGEEMTGYFACSGMEMLYQRLDDLDEADLESQAEYIRISLELTSENQEKCMNRVYRAEESDQAVMTREDMESIAIRLTEKVLKHAVWNPVKTEVNWRIAHFSSEGSKTWNISPMGMYLYDGLAGMLLLMYALSDRAIQPEVGSAGCADEYRLADRIRRTDVDFSGNVEGYHSYLVENAEKIRKIYTTLKHMLFQYTDRGMSSLGNLQSENTGGYNGESSILYVYLTLYRQSKEAEYLEYAGKHARIVEQLIEKDENYDLLSGNAGAAQVLLLASQVTGSQRYLDMAEQTVRALEQKGEKQEAGIGWITEKGTPPMAGMAHGNSGVLMPVMALWRETGKEKYKKLVEQIWAYEESLYRPQINNWADIRGEGAEQIPIDTVAWCHGAAGVLASRIYCYQVVEDSEWEERLKKDILWAYTKVREYWKRDSWCLCHGICGNVWIMEYLNETLGEEMEVKSKIRLVGDFKLLPQERMNPGMMSGYGGILYYFLNKEI
;
A
#
# COMPACT_ATOMS: atom_id res chain seq x y z
N MET A 1 -12.41 22.74 -18.83
CA MET A 1 -10.97 22.59 -19.15
C MET A 1 -10.40 23.81 -19.85
N LYS A 2 -10.86 24.20 -21.06
CA LYS A 2 -10.27 25.35 -21.79
C LYS A 2 -10.23 26.64 -20.97
N ASP A 3 -11.31 26.98 -20.27
CA ASP A 3 -11.37 28.19 -19.45
C ASP A 3 -10.44 28.12 -18.25
N TYR A 4 -10.34 26.95 -17.61
CA TYR A 4 -9.42 26.71 -16.50
C TYR A 4 -7.96 26.87 -16.93
N THR A 5 -7.55 26.19 -18.03
CA THR A 5 -6.17 26.29 -18.53
C THR A 5 -5.84 27.72 -18.96
N SER A 6 -6.78 28.43 -19.63
CA SER A 6 -6.59 29.83 -20.03
C SER A 6 -6.41 30.75 -18.82
N ALA A 7 -7.25 30.63 -17.79
CA ALA A 7 -7.14 31.44 -16.57
C ALA A 7 -5.83 31.14 -15.83
N TYR A 8 -5.45 29.88 -15.75
CA TYR A 8 -4.21 29.46 -15.09
C TYR A 8 -2.96 30.02 -15.81
N SER A 9 -2.90 29.91 -17.14
CA SER A 9 -1.81 30.47 -17.94
C SER A 9 -1.72 32.01 -17.78
N GLN A 10 -2.85 32.70 -17.61
CA GLN A 10 -2.85 34.13 -17.28
C GLN A 10 -2.20 34.40 -15.91
N VAL A 11 -2.52 33.60 -14.88
CA VAL A 11 -1.88 33.75 -13.56
C VAL A 11 -0.37 33.54 -13.66
N ILE A 12 0.09 32.54 -14.42
CA ILE A 12 1.52 32.32 -14.68
C ILE A 12 2.16 33.55 -15.32
N SER A 13 1.50 34.12 -16.34
CA SER A 13 2.02 35.24 -17.09
C SER A 13 2.10 36.55 -16.28
N TYR A 14 1.17 36.74 -15.33
CA TYR A 14 1.03 37.97 -14.53
C TYR A 14 1.41 37.74 -13.04
N LYS A 15 2.31 36.79 -12.72
CA LYS A 15 2.74 36.50 -11.34
C LYS A 15 3.16 37.74 -10.54
N LYS A 16 3.91 38.66 -11.19
CA LYS A 16 4.40 39.88 -10.52
C LYS A 16 3.28 40.81 -10.08
N GLU A 17 2.26 40.93 -10.89
CA GLU A 17 1.06 41.73 -10.61
C GLU A 17 0.24 41.08 -9.49
N PHE A 18 0.03 39.77 -9.56
CA PHE A 18 -0.64 39.02 -8.49
C PHE A 18 0.11 39.14 -7.16
N LYS A 19 1.44 39.06 -7.13
CA LYS A 19 2.23 39.29 -5.90
C LYS A 19 1.98 40.67 -5.29
N LYS A 20 1.82 41.70 -6.12
CA LYS A 20 1.47 43.04 -5.60
C LYS A 20 0.06 43.06 -4.99
N MET A 21 -0.89 42.37 -5.62
CA MET A 21 -2.28 42.30 -5.13
C MET A 21 -2.37 41.52 -3.81
N LEU A 22 -1.57 40.45 -3.62
CA LEU A 22 -1.55 39.68 -2.38
C LEU A 22 -1.19 40.54 -1.15
N ARG A 23 -0.46 41.65 -1.31
CA ARG A 23 -0.18 42.59 -0.20
C ARG A 23 -1.43 43.18 0.43
N LEU A 24 -2.55 43.22 -0.31
CA LEU A 24 -3.83 43.68 0.22
C LEU A 24 -4.41 42.73 1.28
N LEU A 25 -3.89 41.50 1.37
CA LEU A 25 -4.28 40.51 2.37
C LEU A 25 -3.47 40.60 3.67
N GLN A 26 -2.47 41.50 3.76
CA GLN A 26 -1.72 41.73 4.99
C GLN A 26 -2.65 42.12 6.12
N GLY A 27 -2.43 41.58 7.34
CA GLY A 27 -3.29 41.81 8.49
C GLY A 27 -4.63 41.07 8.47
N THR A 28 -4.94 40.34 7.37
CA THR A 28 -6.17 39.54 7.32
C THR A 28 -6.03 38.34 8.26
N ARG A 29 -7.09 38.05 9.00
CA ARG A 29 -7.18 36.89 9.89
C ARG A 29 -7.72 35.67 9.14
N SER A 30 -7.07 34.54 9.35
CA SER A 30 -7.54 33.24 8.85
C SER A 30 -7.83 32.31 10.01
N ARG A 31 -8.94 31.58 9.93
CA ARG A 31 -9.31 30.57 10.93
C ARG A 31 -8.38 29.36 10.84
N VAL A 32 -8.02 28.82 12.00
CA VAL A 32 -7.32 27.55 12.14
C VAL A 32 -8.29 26.52 12.72
N LEU A 33 -8.35 25.35 12.10
CA LEU A 33 -9.12 24.21 12.58
C LEU A 33 -8.18 23.28 13.36
N ALA A 34 -8.23 23.32 14.68
CA ALA A 34 -7.46 22.42 15.54
C ALA A 34 -8.10 21.02 15.63
N ALA A 35 -9.41 20.93 15.43
CA ALA A 35 -10.14 19.69 15.26
C ALA A 35 -11.34 19.90 14.32
N ASP A 36 -11.93 18.79 13.85
CA ASP A 36 -13.11 18.82 13.01
C ASP A 36 -14.28 19.53 13.70
N THR A 37 -14.95 20.43 13.00
CA THR A 37 -16.10 21.18 13.53
C THR A 37 -17.25 20.25 13.96
N GLN A 38 -17.42 19.12 13.27
CA GLN A 38 -18.43 18.12 13.64
C GLN A 38 -18.08 17.46 14.98
N ARG A 39 -16.79 17.19 15.24
CA ARG A 39 -16.31 16.71 16.54
C ARG A 39 -16.62 17.71 17.65
N TYR A 40 -16.36 19.00 17.44
CA TYR A 40 -16.73 20.04 18.43
C TYR A 40 -18.22 20.11 18.65
N SER A 41 -19.03 20.00 17.61
CA SER A 41 -20.51 19.99 17.74
C SER A 41 -21.00 18.82 18.59
N MET A 42 -20.39 17.62 18.38
CA MET A 42 -20.69 16.45 19.22
C MET A 42 -20.25 16.67 20.68
N LEU A 43 -19.04 17.18 20.92
CA LEU A 43 -18.52 17.48 22.25
C LEU A 43 -19.31 18.57 22.97
N LEU A 44 -19.92 19.47 22.21
CA LEU A 44 -20.79 20.53 22.75
C LEU A 44 -22.16 19.98 23.15
N SER A 45 -22.72 19.05 22.39
CA SER A 45 -24.06 18.50 22.62
C SER A 45 -24.08 17.34 23.64
N SER A 46 -23.08 16.46 23.62
CA SER A 46 -23.03 15.27 24.48
C SER A 46 -23.05 15.58 25.99
N PRO A 47 -22.40 16.63 26.49
CA PRO A 47 -22.47 16.98 27.92
C PRO A 47 -23.87 17.33 28.46
N TYR A 48 -24.85 17.55 27.59
CA TYR A 48 -26.25 17.81 27.99
C TYR A 48 -27.09 16.54 28.11
N TYR A 49 -26.54 15.35 27.89
CA TYR A 49 -27.26 14.13 28.24
C TYR A 49 -27.44 13.98 29.75
N PRO A 50 -28.58 13.45 30.21
CA PRO A 50 -28.91 13.37 31.65
C PRO A 50 -27.82 12.75 32.52
N SER A 51 -27.12 11.71 32.01
CA SER A 51 -26.02 11.04 32.72
C SER A 51 -24.81 11.96 32.95
N MET A 52 -24.54 12.89 32.05
CA MET A 52 -23.42 13.84 32.16
C MET A 52 -23.81 15.10 32.96
N MET A 53 -25.09 15.37 33.07
CA MET A 53 -25.58 16.54 33.81
C MET A 53 -25.75 16.28 35.31
N MET A 54 -25.69 15.03 35.76
CA MET A 54 -25.81 14.67 37.16
C MET A 54 -24.57 15.01 37.99
N ASP A 55 -23.39 15.05 37.34
CA ASP A 55 -22.14 15.40 37.99
C ASP A 55 -21.27 16.27 37.09
N GLY A 56 -20.85 17.45 37.57
CA GLY A 56 -19.96 18.34 36.83
C GLY A 56 -18.61 17.76 36.50
N ALA A 57 -18.09 16.83 37.32
CA ALA A 57 -16.84 16.14 37.06
C ALA A 57 -16.92 15.20 35.84
N GLU A 58 -18.04 14.53 35.63
CA GLU A 58 -18.24 13.68 34.44
C GLU A 58 -18.17 14.49 33.14
N ARG A 59 -18.73 15.69 33.12
CA ARG A 59 -18.65 16.60 31.99
C ARG A 59 -17.19 17.01 31.70
N GLU A 60 -16.44 17.37 32.72
CA GLU A 60 -15.02 17.74 32.56
C GLU A 60 -14.19 16.57 32.08
N ILE A 61 -14.34 15.37 32.67
CA ILE A 61 -13.67 14.15 32.27
C ILE A 61 -13.95 13.83 30.80
N PHE A 62 -15.21 13.96 30.36
CA PHE A 62 -15.60 13.74 28.97
C PHE A 62 -14.87 14.68 28.02
N LEU A 63 -14.77 15.98 28.35
CA LEU A 63 -14.05 16.96 27.55
C LEU A 63 -12.53 16.73 27.53
N HIS A 64 -11.97 16.14 28.57
CA HIS A 64 -10.56 15.71 28.61
C HIS A 64 -10.25 14.59 27.60
N SER A 65 -11.25 13.96 26.96
CA SER A 65 -11.06 13.11 25.78
C SER A 65 -10.37 13.82 24.60
N LEU A 66 -10.33 15.16 24.60
CA LEU A 66 -9.55 15.97 23.65
C LEU A 66 -8.04 15.74 23.73
N TRP A 67 -7.54 15.26 24.88
CA TRP A 67 -6.14 14.88 25.03
C TRP A 67 -5.76 13.61 24.27
N LYS A 68 -6.73 12.80 23.85
CA LYS A 68 -6.45 11.54 23.17
C LYS A 68 -5.70 11.79 21.87
N GLY A 69 -4.46 11.27 21.79
CA GLY A 69 -3.59 11.39 20.62
C GLY A 69 -2.86 12.73 20.49
N ARG A 70 -2.83 13.55 21.57
CA ARG A 70 -2.10 14.83 21.62
C ARG A 70 -0.96 14.79 22.63
N GLY A 71 0.11 15.55 22.36
CA GLY A 71 1.30 15.66 23.21
C GLY A 71 1.28 16.89 24.12
N GLU A 72 2.35 17.04 24.92
CA GLU A 72 2.50 18.19 25.83
C GLU A 72 2.58 19.54 25.07
N ASP A 73 3.09 19.51 23.83
CA ASP A 73 3.14 20.71 22.97
C ASP A 73 1.76 21.25 22.60
N ASP A 74 0.72 20.40 22.64
CA ASP A 74 -0.67 20.78 22.36
C ASP A 74 -1.41 21.32 23.60
N ARG A 75 -0.77 21.37 24.75
CA ARG A 75 -1.40 21.65 26.04
C ARG A 75 -2.26 22.91 26.01
N GLN A 76 -1.71 24.04 25.57
CA GLN A 76 -2.43 25.30 25.54
C GLN A 76 -3.63 25.28 24.59
N ILE A 77 -3.53 24.55 23.49
CA ILE A 77 -4.62 24.37 22.52
C ILE A 77 -5.76 23.58 23.18
N VAL A 78 -5.45 22.42 23.78
CA VAL A 78 -6.45 21.56 24.42
C VAL A 78 -7.13 22.26 25.60
N GLU A 79 -6.39 22.96 26.42
CA GLU A 79 -6.95 23.77 27.53
C GLU A 79 -7.90 24.86 27.03
N SER A 80 -7.55 25.55 25.93
CA SER A 80 -8.40 26.55 25.27
C SER A 80 -9.64 25.92 24.64
N GLU A 81 -9.53 24.72 24.03
CA GLU A 81 -10.69 23.98 23.51
C GLU A 81 -11.66 23.61 24.64
N ILE A 82 -11.18 23.02 25.73
CA ILE A 82 -11.99 22.61 26.88
C ILE A 82 -12.71 23.82 27.46
N LYS A 83 -12.00 24.95 27.66
CA LYS A 83 -12.56 26.18 28.20
C LYS A 83 -13.68 26.75 27.32
N SER A 84 -13.48 26.73 25.98
CA SER A 84 -14.52 27.17 25.04
C SER A 84 -15.76 26.27 25.12
N LEU A 85 -15.59 24.95 25.12
CA LEU A 85 -16.69 23.97 25.18
C LEU A 85 -17.43 24.03 26.53
N LEU A 86 -16.74 24.28 27.64
CA LEU A 86 -17.37 24.50 28.95
C LEU A 86 -18.24 25.75 28.98
N ASN A 87 -17.85 26.79 28.23
CA ASN A 87 -18.61 28.02 28.06
C ASN A 87 -19.77 27.90 27.05
N GLY A 88 -19.95 26.75 26.42
CA GLY A 88 -20.97 26.50 25.42
C GLY A 88 -20.62 27.02 24.02
N ASP A 89 -19.35 27.31 23.75
CA ASP A 89 -18.87 27.84 22.48
C ASP A 89 -18.03 26.82 21.73
N ILE A 90 -18.07 26.87 20.39
CA ILE A 90 -17.16 26.14 19.54
C ILE A 90 -15.79 26.82 19.57
N PRO A 91 -14.68 26.07 19.84
CA PRO A 91 -13.33 26.63 19.87
C PRO A 91 -12.99 27.36 18.56
N TYR A 92 -12.45 28.56 18.68
CA TYR A 92 -12.08 29.40 17.55
C TYR A 92 -10.62 29.82 17.65
N PHE A 93 -9.81 29.31 16.72
CA PHE A 93 -8.41 29.69 16.60
C PHE A 93 -8.21 30.47 15.31
N TYR A 94 -7.28 31.42 15.32
CA TYR A 94 -6.94 32.15 14.11
C TYR A 94 -5.48 32.61 14.12
N TYR A 95 -4.98 33.00 12.96
CA TYR A 95 -3.68 33.63 12.80
C TYR A 95 -3.80 34.79 11.81
N CYS A 96 -2.89 35.77 11.90
CA CYS A 96 -2.72 36.79 10.87
C CYS A 96 -1.90 36.23 9.71
N LEU A 97 -2.33 36.46 8.46
CA LEU A 97 -1.68 35.89 7.27
C LEU A 97 -0.18 36.28 7.16
N ASP A 98 0.21 37.41 7.68
CA ASP A 98 1.60 37.89 7.73
C ASP A 98 2.36 37.47 9.00
N GLY A 99 1.68 36.81 9.95
CA GLY A 99 2.26 36.32 11.21
C GLY A 99 2.46 34.81 11.25
N ARG A 100 3.18 34.36 12.28
CA ARG A 100 3.42 32.93 12.57
C ARG A 100 2.83 32.48 13.90
N ASN A 101 2.07 33.35 14.56
CA ASN A 101 1.50 33.08 15.87
C ASN A 101 0.09 32.55 15.74
N LEU A 102 -0.27 31.59 16.61
CA LEU A 102 -1.63 31.10 16.75
C LEU A 102 -2.31 31.89 17.86
N VAL A 103 -3.47 32.46 17.58
CA VAL A 103 -4.31 33.14 18.59
C VAL A 103 -5.47 32.23 18.96
N MET A 104 -5.59 31.96 20.26
CA MET A 104 -6.60 31.08 20.83
C MET A 104 -7.91 31.81 21.05
N ALA A 105 -8.98 31.04 21.30
CA ALA A 105 -10.35 31.56 21.47
C ALA A 105 -10.48 32.66 22.54
N GLN A 106 -9.67 32.61 23.59
CA GLN A 106 -9.69 33.57 24.68
C GLN A 106 -8.73 34.76 24.46
N GLY A 107 -8.06 34.82 23.30
CA GLY A 107 -7.13 35.87 22.93
C GLY A 107 -5.68 35.63 23.36
N GLU A 108 -5.39 34.51 23.98
CA GLU A 108 -4.01 34.08 24.28
C GLU A 108 -3.27 33.73 22.97
N GLU A 109 -1.96 33.98 22.93
CA GLU A 109 -1.18 33.86 21.71
C GLU A 109 0.01 32.91 21.91
N MET A 110 0.14 31.89 21.02
CA MET A 110 1.31 31.03 20.91
C MET A 110 2.26 31.60 19.86
N THR A 111 3.38 32.14 20.32
CA THR A 111 4.38 32.76 19.45
C THR A 111 5.15 31.71 18.64
N GLY A 112 5.28 31.95 17.32
CA GLY A 112 6.09 31.09 16.44
C GLY A 112 5.50 29.69 16.22
N TYR A 113 4.20 29.53 16.41
CA TYR A 113 3.51 28.23 16.24
C TYR A 113 3.65 27.68 14.82
N PHE A 114 3.54 28.54 13.79
CA PHE A 114 3.67 28.11 12.40
C PHE A 114 5.12 28.27 11.91
N ALA A 115 5.62 27.28 11.17
CA ALA A 115 6.94 27.29 10.56
C ALA A 115 7.13 28.44 9.55
N CYS A 116 6.04 28.84 8.87
CA CYS A 116 6.00 29.98 7.95
C CYS A 116 4.65 30.69 8.03
N SER A 117 4.62 31.96 7.63
CA SER A 117 3.37 32.73 7.57
C SER A 117 2.51 32.31 6.35
N GLY A 118 1.20 32.59 6.42
CA GLY A 118 0.31 32.37 5.28
C GLY A 118 0.72 33.18 4.04
N MET A 119 1.27 34.38 4.23
CA MET A 119 1.79 35.20 3.12
C MET A 119 3.02 34.56 2.48
N GLU A 120 3.95 34.01 3.27
CA GLU A 120 5.11 33.26 2.74
C GLU A 120 4.63 32.07 1.91
N MET A 121 3.65 31.30 2.40
CA MET A 121 3.05 30.19 1.66
C MET A 121 2.39 30.63 0.34
N LEU A 122 1.63 31.74 0.35
CA LEU A 122 0.99 32.28 -0.85
C LEU A 122 2.02 32.71 -1.90
N TYR A 123 3.10 33.38 -1.48
CA TYR A 123 4.18 33.77 -2.38
C TYR A 123 4.90 32.54 -2.94
N GLN A 124 5.23 31.57 -2.09
CA GLN A 124 5.84 30.32 -2.54
C GLN A 124 4.95 29.59 -3.54
N ARG A 125 3.64 29.43 -3.21
CA ARG A 125 2.70 28.78 -4.12
C ARG A 125 2.60 29.50 -5.46
N LEU A 126 2.60 30.82 -5.48
CA LEU A 126 2.56 31.60 -6.71
C LEU A 126 3.86 31.45 -7.52
N ASP A 127 5.03 31.31 -6.86
CA ASP A 127 6.30 31.04 -7.52
C ASP A 127 6.34 29.64 -8.14
N ASP A 128 5.77 28.65 -7.45
CA ASP A 128 5.70 27.26 -7.88
C ASP A 128 4.72 27.01 -9.05
N LEU A 129 3.81 27.98 -9.37
CA LEU A 129 2.91 27.85 -10.52
C LEU A 129 3.71 27.89 -11.84
N ASP A 130 3.68 26.81 -12.59
CA ASP A 130 4.30 26.69 -13.91
C ASP A 130 3.45 25.84 -14.86
N GLU A 131 3.92 25.64 -16.08
CA GLU A 131 3.22 24.81 -17.06
C GLU A 131 3.11 23.34 -16.61
N ALA A 132 4.08 22.83 -15.84
CA ALA A 132 4.04 21.48 -15.33
C ALA A 132 2.98 21.32 -14.21
N ASP A 133 2.84 22.33 -13.33
CA ASP A 133 1.76 22.36 -12.36
C ASP A 133 0.38 22.49 -13.04
N LEU A 134 0.27 23.36 -14.07
CA LEU A 134 -0.96 23.49 -14.86
C LEU A 134 -1.39 22.13 -15.45
N GLU A 135 -0.46 21.42 -16.06
CA GLU A 135 -0.72 20.11 -16.66
C GLU A 135 -1.18 19.09 -15.59
N SER A 136 -0.51 19.09 -14.43
CA SER A 136 -0.86 18.27 -13.30
C SER A 136 -2.28 18.55 -12.76
N GLN A 137 -2.64 19.84 -12.57
CA GLN A 137 -3.98 20.24 -12.13
C GLN A 137 -5.04 19.87 -13.18
N ALA A 138 -4.75 20.07 -14.46
CA ALA A 138 -5.64 19.70 -15.56
C ALA A 138 -5.87 18.19 -15.62
N GLU A 139 -4.85 17.39 -15.33
CA GLU A 139 -4.98 15.94 -15.25
C GLU A 139 -5.88 15.52 -14.07
N TYR A 140 -5.73 16.13 -12.87
CA TYR A 140 -6.62 15.85 -11.74
C TYR A 140 -8.09 16.14 -12.07
N ILE A 141 -8.38 17.27 -12.70
CA ILE A 141 -9.75 17.61 -13.11
C ILE A 141 -10.28 16.58 -14.10
N ARG A 142 -9.48 16.21 -15.11
CA ARG A 142 -9.89 15.22 -16.12
C ARG A 142 -10.23 13.89 -15.49
N ILE A 143 -9.37 13.37 -14.61
CA ILE A 143 -9.56 12.07 -13.97
C ILE A 143 -10.73 12.11 -12.99
N SER A 144 -10.88 13.19 -12.22
CA SER A 144 -12.04 13.35 -11.34
C SER A 144 -13.35 13.29 -12.14
N LEU A 145 -13.39 13.89 -13.33
CA LEU A 145 -14.55 13.83 -14.22
C LEU A 145 -14.73 12.43 -14.84
N GLU A 146 -13.66 11.75 -15.21
CA GLU A 146 -13.72 10.36 -15.69
C GLU A 146 -14.24 9.40 -14.62
N LEU A 147 -13.79 9.56 -13.37
CA LEU A 147 -14.19 8.72 -12.25
C LEU A 147 -15.63 8.98 -11.78
N THR A 148 -16.18 10.17 -12.00
CA THR A 148 -17.56 10.53 -11.61
C THR A 148 -18.59 10.32 -12.72
N SER A 149 -18.18 9.96 -13.94
CA SER A 149 -19.11 9.73 -15.03
C SER A 149 -19.91 8.42 -14.85
N GLU A 150 -21.15 8.37 -15.36
CA GLU A 150 -22.06 7.21 -15.29
C GLU A 150 -21.51 5.91 -15.95
N ASN A 151 -20.34 6.00 -16.58
CA ASN A 151 -19.65 4.85 -17.17
C ASN A 151 -18.82 4.02 -16.16
N GLN A 152 -18.93 4.27 -14.86
CA GLN A 152 -18.14 3.59 -13.81
C GLN A 152 -18.29 2.06 -13.86
N GLU A 153 -19.51 1.52 -14.02
CA GLU A 153 -19.72 0.08 -14.16
C GLU A 153 -19.08 -0.50 -15.44
N LYS A 154 -19.04 0.27 -16.52
CA LYS A 154 -18.39 -0.16 -17.77
C LYS A 154 -16.87 -0.14 -17.67
N CYS A 155 -16.28 0.73 -16.85
CA CYS A 155 -14.83 0.73 -16.60
C CYS A 155 -14.40 -0.46 -15.74
N MET A 156 -15.23 -0.91 -14.78
CA MET A 156 -14.94 -2.05 -13.93
C MET A 156 -15.15 -3.41 -14.63
N ASN A 157 -16.03 -3.47 -15.64
CA ASN A 157 -16.47 -4.71 -16.30
C ASN A 157 -16.03 -4.83 -17.77
N ARG A 158 -15.14 -3.97 -18.27
CA ARG A 158 -14.62 -4.11 -19.64
C ARG A 158 -13.65 -5.28 -19.72
N VAL A 159 -14.18 -6.43 -20.06
CA VAL A 159 -13.38 -7.55 -20.56
C VAL A 159 -13.01 -7.24 -22.00
N TYR A 160 -11.83 -6.74 -22.26
CA TYR A 160 -11.29 -6.66 -23.61
C TYR A 160 -11.06 -8.06 -24.13
N ARG A 161 -11.77 -8.45 -25.17
CA ARG A 161 -11.42 -9.60 -25.97
C ARG A 161 -10.49 -9.13 -27.07
N ALA A 162 -9.18 -9.14 -26.83
CA ALA A 162 -8.21 -9.00 -27.91
C ALA A 162 -8.25 -10.24 -28.80
N GLU A 163 -8.33 -10.06 -30.11
CA GLU A 163 -8.19 -11.16 -31.06
C GLU A 163 -6.77 -11.71 -31.01
N GLU A 164 -6.60 -13.01 -31.17
CA GLU A 164 -5.31 -13.72 -31.04
C GLU A 164 -4.22 -13.26 -32.03
N SER A 165 -4.59 -12.50 -33.05
CA SER A 165 -3.71 -12.04 -34.13
C SER A 165 -2.75 -10.90 -33.74
N ASP A 166 -2.99 -10.16 -32.63
CA ASP A 166 -2.26 -8.93 -32.28
C ASP A 166 -1.32 -9.07 -31.07
N GLN A 167 -0.92 -10.28 -30.73
CA GLN A 167 -0.07 -10.52 -29.57
C GLN A 167 1.42 -10.40 -29.93
N ALA A 168 1.97 -9.18 -29.86
CA ALA A 168 3.41 -8.96 -29.85
C ALA A 168 4.01 -9.24 -28.45
N VAL A 169 5.18 -9.85 -28.38
CA VAL A 169 5.96 -9.95 -27.14
C VAL A 169 6.53 -8.57 -26.85
N MET A 170 6.38 -8.08 -25.59
CA MET A 170 6.97 -6.82 -25.17
C MET A 170 8.50 -6.89 -25.31
N THR A 171 9.06 -5.97 -26.07
CA THR A 171 10.51 -5.86 -26.24
C THR A 171 11.14 -5.18 -25.02
N ARG A 172 12.45 -5.30 -24.88
CA ARG A 172 13.21 -4.56 -23.87
C ARG A 172 13.04 -3.04 -24.04
N GLU A 173 13.12 -2.54 -25.26
CA GLU A 173 12.94 -1.13 -25.60
C GLU A 173 11.54 -0.62 -25.18
N ASP A 174 10.50 -1.45 -25.36
CA ASP A 174 9.15 -1.11 -24.89
C ASP A 174 9.14 -0.96 -23.36
N MET A 175 9.74 -1.91 -22.62
CA MET A 175 9.82 -1.88 -21.16
C MET A 175 10.59 -0.66 -20.66
N GLU A 176 11.74 -0.34 -21.24
CA GLU A 176 12.55 0.84 -20.91
C GLU A 176 11.76 2.14 -21.16
N SER A 177 11.14 2.27 -22.31
CA SER A 177 10.31 3.43 -22.63
C SER A 177 9.14 3.62 -21.66
N ILE A 178 8.51 2.51 -21.26
CA ILE A 178 7.44 2.53 -20.26
C ILE A 178 8.01 2.90 -18.89
N ALA A 179 9.15 2.32 -18.48
CA ALA A 179 9.78 2.59 -17.20
C ALA A 179 10.19 4.07 -17.07
N ILE A 180 10.75 4.68 -18.11
CA ILE A 180 11.05 6.13 -18.15
C ILE A 180 9.78 6.93 -17.87
N ARG A 181 8.71 6.69 -18.64
CA ARG A 181 7.45 7.42 -18.50
C ARG A 181 6.81 7.25 -17.12
N LEU A 182 6.88 6.05 -16.54
CA LEU A 182 6.34 5.79 -15.21
C LEU A 182 7.20 6.44 -14.11
N THR A 183 8.53 6.42 -14.26
CA THR A 183 9.45 7.09 -13.34
C THR A 183 9.22 8.60 -13.37
N GLU A 184 9.15 9.19 -14.56
CA GLU A 184 8.82 10.60 -14.72
C GLU A 184 7.50 10.95 -14.03
N LYS A 185 6.48 10.12 -14.23
CA LYS A 185 5.16 10.30 -13.60
C LYS A 185 5.24 10.24 -12.08
N VAL A 186 5.96 9.27 -11.50
CA VAL A 186 6.18 9.18 -10.04
C VAL A 186 6.86 10.45 -9.52
N LEU A 187 7.93 10.90 -10.17
CA LEU A 187 8.70 12.07 -9.75
C LEU A 187 7.91 13.38 -9.90
N LYS A 188 7.12 13.51 -10.98
CA LYS A 188 6.33 14.70 -11.28
C LYS A 188 5.16 14.88 -10.32
N HIS A 189 4.50 13.79 -9.91
CA HIS A 189 3.31 13.84 -9.07
C HIS A 189 3.62 13.79 -7.56
N ALA A 190 4.87 13.82 -7.16
CA ALA A 190 5.29 13.94 -5.77
C ALA A 190 4.88 15.31 -5.21
N VAL A 191 4.01 15.31 -4.19
CA VAL A 191 3.49 16.50 -3.51
C VAL A 191 4.28 16.69 -2.21
N TRP A 192 4.91 17.84 -2.09
CA TRP A 192 5.71 18.21 -0.92
C TRP A 192 4.95 19.14 0.01
N ASN A 193 5.20 19.01 1.32
CA ASN A 193 4.78 20.05 2.24
C ASN A 193 5.60 21.34 1.99
N PRO A 194 5.12 22.53 2.46
CA PRO A 194 5.78 23.82 2.19
C PRO A 194 7.24 23.88 2.59
N VAL A 195 7.62 23.17 3.67
CA VAL A 195 9.00 23.13 4.19
C VAL A 195 9.85 22.00 3.59
N LYS A 196 9.28 21.22 2.68
CA LYS A 196 9.93 20.11 1.96
C LYS A 196 10.56 19.02 2.86
N THR A 197 9.93 18.78 4.00
CA THR A 197 10.30 17.71 4.95
C THR A 197 9.43 16.47 4.83
N GLU A 198 8.29 16.56 4.11
CA GLU A 198 7.38 15.46 3.86
C GLU A 198 6.99 15.42 2.38
N VAL A 199 6.80 14.21 1.88
CA VAL A 199 6.38 13.94 0.50
C VAL A 199 5.26 12.92 0.49
N ASN A 200 4.26 13.12 -0.38
CA ASN A 200 3.16 12.19 -0.55
C ASN A 200 2.67 12.25 -2.01
N TRP A 201 1.77 11.34 -2.37
CA TRP A 201 1.08 11.32 -3.66
C TRP A 201 -0.41 11.25 -3.42
N ARG A 202 -1.18 11.66 -4.42
CA ARG A 202 -2.63 11.49 -4.42
C ARG A 202 -2.99 10.19 -5.10
N ILE A 203 -3.92 9.45 -4.50
CA ILE A 203 -4.49 8.23 -5.05
C ILE A 203 -5.99 8.36 -5.23
N ALA A 204 -6.52 7.69 -6.26
CA ALA A 204 -7.95 7.46 -6.39
C ALA A 204 -8.29 6.08 -5.80
N HIS A 205 -9.21 6.02 -4.88
CA HIS A 205 -9.73 4.78 -4.31
C HIS A 205 -11.26 4.74 -4.36
N PHE A 206 -11.78 3.54 -4.49
CA PHE A 206 -13.23 3.31 -4.51
C PHE A 206 -13.71 2.99 -3.10
N SER A 207 -14.67 3.77 -2.60
CA SER A 207 -15.33 3.48 -1.35
C SER A 207 -16.47 2.50 -1.60
N SER A 208 -16.37 1.29 -1.05
CA SER A 208 -17.43 0.28 -1.07
C SER A 208 -18.51 0.54 -0.02
N GLU A 209 -18.20 1.34 1.00
CA GLU A 209 -19.13 1.70 2.06
C GLU A 209 -19.93 2.95 1.70
N GLY A 210 -21.24 2.86 1.81
CA GLY A 210 -22.17 3.96 1.62
C GLY A 210 -22.42 4.35 0.17
N SER A 211 -21.82 5.42 -0.31
CA SER A 211 -22.15 6.06 -1.61
C SER A 211 -21.60 5.35 -2.85
N LYS A 212 -20.77 4.31 -2.72
CA LYS A 212 -20.06 3.65 -3.84
C LYS A 212 -19.40 4.66 -4.78
N THR A 213 -18.63 5.59 -4.25
CA THR A 213 -18.00 6.68 -4.98
C THR A 213 -16.48 6.56 -5.02
N TRP A 214 -15.88 7.09 -6.08
CA TRP A 214 -14.46 7.31 -6.14
C TRP A 214 -14.07 8.54 -5.33
N ASN A 215 -13.03 8.39 -4.50
CA ASN A 215 -12.45 9.45 -3.70
C ASN A 215 -10.97 9.63 -4.04
N ILE A 216 -10.49 10.85 -3.96
CA ILE A 216 -9.07 11.18 -4.10
C ILE A 216 -8.55 11.58 -2.73
N SER A 217 -7.52 10.89 -2.25
CA SER A 217 -6.89 11.17 -0.95
C SER A 217 -5.36 11.11 -1.05
N PRO A 218 -4.62 11.58 -0.04
CA PRO A 218 -3.21 11.23 0.11
C PRO A 218 -3.04 9.72 0.28
N MET A 219 -1.89 9.20 -0.12
CA MET A 219 -1.53 7.80 0.16
C MET A 219 -1.41 7.56 1.66
N GLY A 220 -1.86 6.39 2.09
CA GLY A 220 -1.65 5.89 3.45
C GLY A 220 -0.20 5.45 3.70
N MET A 221 0.04 4.82 4.86
CA MET A 221 1.42 4.45 5.26
C MET A 221 1.86 3.08 4.75
N TYR A 222 0.94 2.15 4.47
CA TYR A 222 1.23 0.73 4.27
C TYR A 222 1.78 0.37 2.89
N LEU A 223 2.18 -0.89 2.71
CA LEU A 223 2.83 -1.38 1.50
C LEU A 223 1.91 -1.39 0.27
N TYR A 224 0.64 -1.77 0.44
CA TYR A 224 -0.25 -2.09 -0.68
C TYR A 224 -0.30 -0.94 -1.70
N ASP A 225 -0.77 0.21 -1.29
CA ASP A 225 -0.82 1.44 -2.10
C ASP A 225 -0.44 2.67 -1.25
N GLY A 226 0.60 2.55 -0.43
CA GLY A 226 1.03 3.59 0.49
C GLY A 226 2.53 3.88 0.47
N LEU A 227 2.95 4.73 1.40
CA LEU A 227 4.31 5.28 1.45
C LEU A 227 5.38 4.23 1.69
N ALA A 228 5.06 3.12 2.41
CA ALA A 228 5.99 2.02 2.59
C ALA A 228 6.31 1.31 1.25
N GLY A 229 5.32 1.12 0.38
CA GLY A 229 5.54 0.64 -0.98
C GLY A 229 6.35 1.61 -1.82
N MET A 230 6.06 2.92 -1.68
CA MET A 230 6.84 3.96 -2.38
C MET A 230 8.29 4.01 -1.90
N LEU A 231 8.56 3.72 -0.62
CA LEU A 231 9.94 3.65 -0.12
C LEU A 231 10.73 2.52 -0.79
N LEU A 232 10.12 1.33 -0.98
CA LEU A 232 10.74 0.23 -1.74
C LEU A 232 11.02 0.63 -3.20
N LEU A 233 10.05 1.26 -3.85
CA LEU A 233 10.21 1.73 -5.23
C LEU A 233 11.34 2.76 -5.34
N MET A 234 11.38 3.75 -4.45
CA MET A 234 12.42 4.77 -4.48
C MET A 234 13.81 4.21 -4.16
N TYR A 235 13.90 3.20 -3.29
CA TYR A 235 15.13 2.48 -3.06
C TYR A 235 15.62 1.79 -4.34
N ALA A 236 14.75 1.04 -5.00
CA ALA A 236 15.09 0.33 -6.25
C ALA A 236 15.56 1.30 -7.36
N LEU A 237 14.88 2.46 -7.50
CA LEU A 237 15.29 3.50 -8.44
C LEU A 237 16.65 4.13 -8.05
N SER A 238 16.88 4.38 -6.77
CA SER A 238 18.13 4.96 -6.27
C SER A 238 19.31 3.99 -6.42
N ASP A 239 19.11 2.72 -6.13
CA ASP A 239 20.13 1.68 -6.26
C ASP A 239 20.57 1.52 -7.71
N ARG A 240 19.63 1.48 -8.66
CA ARG A 240 19.94 1.43 -10.09
C ARG A 240 20.62 2.69 -10.64
N ALA A 241 20.32 3.85 -10.08
CA ALA A 241 20.99 5.11 -10.48
C ALA A 241 22.47 5.16 -10.05
N ILE A 242 22.86 4.38 -9.05
CA ILE A 242 24.24 4.38 -8.48
C ILE A 242 25.11 3.29 -9.09
N GLN A 243 24.52 2.14 -9.49
CA GLN A 243 25.29 1.02 -10.02
C GLN A 243 25.80 1.39 -11.43
N PRO A 244 27.12 1.49 -11.66
CA PRO A 244 27.64 1.53 -13.03
C PRO A 244 27.28 0.21 -13.72
N GLU A 245 27.15 0.23 -15.04
CA GLU A 245 27.00 -0.97 -15.87
C GLU A 245 28.10 -1.98 -15.54
N VAL A 246 27.84 -2.91 -14.64
CA VAL A 246 28.79 -3.97 -14.33
C VAL A 246 28.39 -5.20 -15.12
N GLY A 247 29.07 -5.39 -16.21
CA GLY A 247 29.32 -6.71 -16.72
C GLY A 247 30.07 -7.49 -15.64
N SER A 248 29.46 -8.58 -15.20
CA SER A 248 30.06 -9.75 -14.54
C SER A 248 31.04 -9.54 -13.39
N ALA A 249 30.80 -10.18 -12.34
CA ALA A 249 31.57 -11.11 -11.55
C ALA A 249 31.44 -10.95 -10.03
N GLY A 250 30.84 -11.94 -9.45
CA GLY A 250 31.35 -12.58 -8.23
C GLY A 250 31.10 -11.91 -6.90
N CYS A 251 29.98 -12.23 -6.26
CA CYS A 251 30.02 -12.64 -4.87
C CYS A 251 28.83 -13.57 -4.56
N ALA A 252 29.17 -14.78 -4.14
CA ALA A 252 28.22 -15.80 -3.75
C ALA A 252 27.71 -15.50 -2.35
N ASP A 253 26.39 -15.37 -2.19
CA ASP A 253 25.71 -15.54 -0.91
C ASP A 253 24.32 -16.13 -1.12
N GLU A 254 24.05 -17.21 -0.42
CA GLU A 254 22.96 -18.19 -0.59
C GLU A 254 21.54 -17.72 -0.30
N TYR A 255 21.28 -16.42 -0.10
CA TYR A 255 19.97 -15.92 0.38
C TYR A 255 19.37 -14.75 -0.41
N ARG A 256 19.77 -14.53 -1.66
CA ARG A 256 19.17 -13.48 -2.47
C ARG A 256 18.05 -14.00 -3.35
N LEU A 257 16.79 -13.78 -2.95
CA LEU A 257 15.65 -13.93 -3.86
C LEU A 257 15.84 -13.05 -5.11
N ALA A 258 16.42 -11.86 -4.93
CA ALA A 258 16.82 -10.96 -6.02
C ALA A 258 18.03 -11.49 -6.84
N ASP A 259 18.97 -12.22 -6.23
CA ASP A 259 20.14 -12.76 -6.95
C ASP A 259 19.83 -14.06 -7.72
N ARG A 260 18.77 -14.79 -7.37
CA ARG A 260 18.31 -15.95 -8.17
C ARG A 260 17.62 -15.51 -9.47
N ILE A 261 17.02 -14.33 -9.51
CA ILE A 261 16.41 -13.76 -10.73
C ILE A 261 17.46 -13.44 -11.82
N ARG A 262 18.75 -13.35 -11.48
CA ARG A 262 19.85 -12.99 -12.39
C ARG A 262 20.40 -14.13 -13.27
N ARG A 263 19.83 -15.32 -13.26
CA ARG A 263 20.37 -16.47 -14.01
C ARG A 263 19.37 -17.05 -15.01
N THR A 264 18.92 -16.25 -15.96
CA THR A 264 18.45 -16.80 -17.22
C THR A 264 19.36 -16.25 -18.32
N ASP A 265 20.20 -17.14 -18.87
CA ASP A 265 21.07 -16.86 -20.02
C ASP A 265 20.24 -16.41 -21.22
N VAL A 266 20.03 -15.11 -21.35
CA VAL A 266 19.62 -14.47 -22.59
C VAL A 266 20.65 -13.40 -22.88
N ASP A 267 21.46 -13.66 -23.92
CA ASP A 267 22.45 -12.73 -24.45
C ASP A 267 21.76 -11.43 -24.92
N PHE A 268 21.92 -10.34 -24.16
CA PHE A 268 21.38 -9.03 -24.47
C PHE A 268 22.48 -8.01 -24.72
N SER A 269 23.09 -8.06 -25.90
CA SER A 269 23.99 -7.01 -26.40
C SER A 269 23.20 -5.92 -27.13
N GLY A 270 22.38 -5.14 -26.43
CA GLY A 270 21.65 -4.02 -27.02
C GLY A 270 21.63 -2.84 -26.06
N ASN A 271 21.89 -1.67 -26.58
CA ASN A 271 22.07 -0.33 -26.01
C ASN A 271 21.30 -0.05 -24.69
N VAL A 272 21.96 -0.19 -23.54
CA VAL A 272 21.44 0.02 -22.17
C VAL A 272 21.45 1.51 -21.76
N GLU A 273 21.89 2.41 -22.65
CA GLU A 273 22.18 3.81 -22.35
C GLU A 273 20.94 4.67 -21.98
N GLY A 274 19.75 4.33 -22.45
CA GLY A 274 18.59 5.22 -22.34
C GLY A 274 18.02 5.36 -20.94
N TYR A 275 17.63 4.24 -20.28
CA TYR A 275 16.95 4.29 -18.98
C TYR A 275 17.92 4.59 -17.83
N HIS A 276 19.11 4.00 -17.85
CA HIS A 276 20.13 4.29 -16.85
C HIS A 276 20.54 5.76 -16.87
N SER A 277 20.81 6.34 -18.05
CA SER A 277 21.11 7.78 -18.18
C SER A 277 20.01 8.65 -17.60
N TYR A 278 18.74 8.31 -17.87
CA TYR A 278 17.60 9.02 -17.29
C TYR A 278 17.60 8.95 -15.75
N LEU A 279 17.89 7.79 -15.16
CA LEU A 279 17.97 7.64 -13.70
C LEU A 279 19.13 8.44 -13.10
N VAL A 280 20.29 8.46 -13.74
CA VAL A 280 21.46 9.24 -13.31
C VAL A 280 21.15 10.75 -13.33
N GLU A 281 20.51 11.25 -14.38
CA GLU A 281 20.07 12.65 -14.48
C GLU A 281 19.09 13.05 -13.36
N ASN A 282 18.25 12.11 -12.90
CA ASN A 282 17.25 12.33 -11.87
C ASN A 282 17.70 11.84 -10.47
N ALA A 283 18.95 11.36 -10.31
CA ALA A 283 19.43 10.70 -9.09
C ALA A 283 19.27 11.54 -7.82
N GLU A 284 19.54 12.86 -7.89
CA GLU A 284 19.38 13.76 -6.75
C GLU A 284 17.92 13.85 -6.29
N LYS A 285 16.98 13.97 -7.24
CA LYS A 285 15.55 14.05 -6.95
C LYS A 285 15.03 12.72 -6.37
N ILE A 286 15.45 11.59 -6.95
CA ILE A 286 15.11 10.25 -6.47
C ILE A 286 15.63 10.05 -5.04
N ARG A 287 16.92 10.37 -4.78
CA ARG A 287 17.53 10.26 -3.45
C ARG A 287 16.83 11.15 -2.43
N LYS A 288 16.48 12.37 -2.80
CA LYS A 288 15.76 13.28 -1.90
C LYS A 288 14.40 12.71 -1.49
N ILE A 289 13.64 12.14 -2.43
CA ILE A 289 12.35 11.49 -2.12
C ILE A 289 12.59 10.27 -1.24
N TYR A 290 13.54 9.40 -1.58
CA TYR A 290 13.90 8.21 -0.80
C TYR A 290 14.24 8.55 0.65
N THR A 291 15.16 9.48 0.86
CA THR A 291 15.58 9.87 2.23
C THR A 291 14.45 10.50 3.03
N THR A 292 13.58 11.27 2.37
CA THR A 292 12.41 11.86 3.03
C THR A 292 11.40 10.78 3.43
N LEU A 293 11.08 9.83 2.55
CA LEU A 293 10.19 8.72 2.87
C LEU A 293 10.74 7.84 4.00
N LYS A 294 12.04 7.51 3.97
CA LYS A 294 12.72 6.78 5.03
C LYS A 294 12.50 7.48 6.39
N HIS A 295 12.75 8.79 6.44
CA HIS A 295 12.56 9.58 7.65
C HIS A 295 11.10 9.61 8.11
N MET A 296 10.14 9.79 7.20
CA MET A 296 8.71 9.78 7.52
C MET A 296 8.25 8.44 8.12
N LEU A 297 8.69 7.31 7.56
CA LEU A 297 8.35 5.99 8.10
C LEU A 297 9.01 5.74 9.48
N PHE A 298 10.23 6.21 9.67
CA PHE A 298 10.90 6.13 10.97
C PHE A 298 10.17 6.96 12.03
N GLN A 299 9.78 8.20 11.71
CA GLN A 299 8.96 9.02 12.60
C GLN A 299 7.59 8.41 12.90
N TYR A 300 6.97 7.75 11.91
CA TYR A 300 5.73 7.01 12.12
C TYR A 300 5.93 5.89 13.16
N THR A 301 7.00 5.11 13.03
CA THR A 301 7.36 4.06 13.99
C THR A 301 7.64 4.63 15.39
N ASP A 302 8.40 5.71 15.51
CA ASP A 302 8.72 6.33 16.81
C ASP A 302 7.45 6.89 17.48
N ARG A 303 6.51 7.47 16.73
CA ARG A 303 5.19 7.88 17.25
C ARG A 303 4.37 6.70 17.73
N GLY A 304 4.32 5.60 16.96
CA GLY A 304 3.67 4.35 17.38
C GLY A 304 4.28 3.78 18.66
N MET A 305 5.60 3.79 18.78
CA MET A 305 6.31 3.36 19.99
C MET A 305 5.97 4.21 21.21
N SER A 306 5.83 5.53 21.03
CA SER A 306 5.45 6.44 22.12
C SER A 306 3.99 6.26 22.55
N SER A 307 3.15 5.61 21.74
CA SER A 307 1.71 5.43 21.93
C SER A 307 1.31 3.97 22.07
N LEU A 308 2.22 3.05 22.44
CA LEU A 308 1.97 1.59 22.47
C LEU A 308 0.70 1.18 23.23
N GLY A 309 0.33 1.88 24.29
CA GLY A 309 -0.91 1.63 25.04
C GLY A 309 -2.19 2.17 24.40
N ASN A 310 -2.08 2.97 23.33
CA ASN A 310 -3.19 3.68 22.70
C ASN A 310 -2.98 3.85 21.18
N LEU A 311 -2.64 2.75 20.51
CA LEU A 311 -2.44 2.72 19.06
C LEU A 311 -3.75 3.06 18.34
N GLN A 312 -3.66 3.85 17.28
CA GLN A 312 -4.80 4.16 16.41
C GLN A 312 -5.04 3.08 15.35
N SER A 313 -4.00 2.32 14.98
CA SER A 313 -4.11 1.18 14.08
C SER A 313 -4.67 -0.02 14.83
N GLU A 314 -5.54 -0.77 14.17
CA GLU A 314 -6.14 -2.01 14.67
C GLU A 314 -5.77 -3.22 13.81
N ASN A 315 -4.86 -3.03 12.84
CA ASN A 315 -4.67 -3.91 11.69
C ASN A 315 -3.21 -4.37 11.59
N THR A 316 -3.00 -5.69 11.61
CA THR A 316 -1.66 -6.31 11.59
C THR A 316 -1.15 -6.67 10.20
N GLY A 317 -1.94 -6.59 9.16
CA GLY A 317 -1.73 -7.18 7.83
C GLY A 317 -0.36 -7.01 7.17
N GLY A 318 -0.03 -7.96 6.31
CA GLY A 318 1.24 -8.03 5.60
C GLY A 318 1.38 -7.05 4.43
N TYR A 319 0.27 -6.53 3.93
CA TYR A 319 0.23 -5.54 2.83
C TYR A 319 -0.46 -4.24 3.24
N ASN A 320 -1.57 -4.34 3.97
CA ASN A 320 -2.39 -3.20 4.37
C ASN A 320 -2.55 -3.15 5.90
N GLY A 321 -1.44 -3.22 6.61
CA GLY A 321 -1.36 -3.17 8.07
C GLY A 321 0.06 -2.97 8.56
N GLU A 322 0.25 -2.95 9.87
CA GLU A 322 1.53 -2.62 10.50
C GLU A 322 2.67 -3.60 10.12
N SER A 323 2.37 -4.89 9.92
CA SER A 323 3.42 -5.83 9.48
C SER A 323 3.97 -5.51 8.09
N SER A 324 3.24 -4.77 7.26
CA SER A 324 3.73 -4.34 5.96
C SER A 324 4.92 -3.38 6.07
N ILE A 325 4.94 -2.51 7.08
CA ILE A 325 6.06 -1.61 7.36
C ILE A 325 7.26 -2.40 7.89
N LEU A 326 7.00 -3.37 8.78
CA LEU A 326 8.04 -4.31 9.24
C LEU A 326 8.67 -5.08 8.07
N TYR A 327 7.85 -5.58 7.14
CA TYR A 327 8.31 -6.24 5.91
C TYR A 327 9.23 -5.34 5.09
N VAL A 328 8.85 -4.08 4.89
CA VAL A 328 9.66 -3.10 4.14
C VAL A 328 11.01 -2.87 4.80
N TYR A 329 11.06 -2.69 6.12
CA TYR A 329 12.33 -2.52 6.84
C TYR A 329 13.23 -3.77 6.72
N LEU A 330 12.68 -4.97 6.88
CA LEU A 330 13.44 -6.22 6.73
C LEU A 330 13.96 -6.40 5.31
N THR A 331 13.15 -6.07 4.31
CA THR A 331 13.54 -6.14 2.89
C THR A 331 14.65 -5.17 2.58
N LEU A 332 14.53 -3.90 3.01
CA LEU A 332 15.56 -2.89 2.82
C LEU A 332 16.85 -3.23 3.56
N TYR A 333 16.77 -3.77 4.79
CA TYR A 333 17.94 -4.28 5.49
C TYR A 333 18.64 -5.41 4.71
N ARG A 334 17.88 -6.35 4.16
CA ARG A 334 18.47 -7.45 3.37
C ARG A 334 19.20 -6.94 2.14
N GLN A 335 18.67 -5.90 1.49
CA GLN A 335 19.23 -5.32 0.26
C GLN A 335 20.40 -4.37 0.54
N SER A 336 20.22 -3.41 1.46
CA SER A 336 21.20 -2.35 1.73
C SER A 336 22.26 -2.70 2.79
N LYS A 337 21.93 -3.64 3.70
CA LYS A 337 22.70 -3.95 4.93
C LYS A 337 22.81 -2.78 5.91
N GLU A 338 22.01 -1.72 5.73
CA GLU A 338 21.97 -0.59 6.65
C GLU A 338 21.35 -1.01 7.99
N ALA A 339 22.15 -1.00 9.08
CA ALA A 339 21.73 -1.46 10.41
C ALA A 339 20.53 -0.69 10.98
N GLU A 340 20.31 0.55 10.52
CA GLU A 340 19.20 1.41 10.94
C GLU A 340 17.84 0.78 10.59
N TYR A 341 17.72 0.14 9.43
CA TYR A 341 16.50 -0.58 9.08
C TYR A 341 16.21 -1.76 10.00
N LEU A 342 17.24 -2.46 10.46
CA LEU A 342 17.06 -3.56 11.42
C LEU A 342 16.66 -3.05 12.81
N GLU A 343 17.21 -1.91 13.25
CA GLU A 343 16.81 -1.25 14.49
C GLU A 343 15.32 -0.87 14.44
N TYR A 344 14.88 -0.20 13.36
CA TYR A 344 13.49 0.20 13.19
C TYR A 344 12.54 -0.97 12.98
N ALA A 345 12.98 -2.06 12.35
CA ALA A 345 12.24 -3.32 12.31
C ALA A 345 11.99 -3.86 13.71
N GLY A 346 12.99 -3.83 14.60
CA GLY A 346 12.86 -4.24 16.00
C GLY A 346 11.89 -3.37 16.82
N LYS A 347 11.89 -2.04 16.58
CA LYS A 347 10.92 -1.12 17.18
C LYS A 347 9.51 -1.41 16.65
N HIS A 348 9.35 -1.52 15.33
CA HIS A 348 8.05 -1.69 14.69
C HIS A 348 7.40 -3.04 15.02
N ALA A 349 8.18 -4.09 15.18
CA ALA A 349 7.70 -5.40 15.63
C ALA A 349 6.99 -5.35 17.01
N ARG A 350 7.35 -4.41 17.88
CA ARG A 350 6.63 -4.20 19.15
C ARG A 350 5.25 -3.61 18.95
N ILE A 351 5.06 -2.80 17.91
CA ILE A 351 3.74 -2.27 17.53
C ILE A 351 2.87 -3.42 17.05
N VAL A 352 3.40 -4.27 16.15
CA VAL A 352 2.70 -5.46 15.66
C VAL A 352 2.30 -6.38 16.83
N GLU A 353 3.22 -6.65 17.77
CA GLU A 353 2.99 -7.50 18.93
C GLU A 353 1.77 -7.05 19.77
N GLN A 354 1.57 -5.74 19.95
CA GLN A 354 0.44 -5.18 20.70
C GLN A 354 -0.92 -5.34 20.00
N LEU A 355 -0.90 -5.60 18.70
CA LEU A 355 -2.12 -5.69 17.88
C LEU A 355 -2.59 -7.13 17.65
N ILE A 356 -1.71 -8.13 17.75
CA ILE A 356 -2.00 -9.54 17.40
C ILE A 356 -3.31 -10.05 18.01
N GLU A 357 -3.54 -9.80 19.30
CA GLU A 357 -4.72 -10.28 20.01
C GLU A 357 -5.98 -9.41 19.78
N LYS A 358 -5.78 -8.17 19.30
CA LYS A 358 -6.83 -7.17 19.10
C LYS A 358 -7.37 -7.16 17.68
N ASP A 359 -6.55 -7.60 16.72
CA ASP A 359 -6.92 -7.59 15.31
C ASP A 359 -8.02 -8.62 15.03
N GLU A 360 -9.11 -8.15 14.45
CA GLU A 360 -10.23 -8.98 14.02
C GLU A 360 -10.13 -9.38 12.53
N ASN A 361 -9.06 -8.96 11.82
CA ASN A 361 -8.79 -9.38 10.46
C ASN A 361 -7.90 -10.62 10.47
N TYR A 362 -8.14 -11.55 9.56
CA TYR A 362 -7.49 -12.86 9.57
C TYR A 362 -6.64 -13.12 8.34
N ASP A 363 -6.84 -12.37 7.28
CA ASP A 363 -6.25 -12.61 5.97
C ASP A 363 -4.77 -12.19 5.86
N LEU A 364 -4.17 -12.47 4.71
CA LEU A 364 -2.79 -12.09 4.41
C LEU A 364 -2.66 -10.57 4.20
N LEU A 365 -3.67 -9.96 3.56
CA LEU A 365 -3.62 -8.55 3.16
C LEU A 365 -3.65 -7.64 4.39
N SER A 366 -4.69 -7.79 5.23
CA SER A 366 -5.02 -6.86 6.30
C SER A 366 -4.93 -7.46 7.70
N GLY A 367 -4.69 -8.76 7.86
CA GLY A 367 -4.83 -9.45 9.12
C GLY A 367 -3.66 -10.30 9.56
N ASN A 368 -3.96 -11.12 10.55
CA ASN A 368 -2.98 -11.92 11.29
C ASN A 368 -2.22 -12.94 10.44
N ALA A 369 -2.76 -13.44 9.32
CA ALA A 369 -1.99 -14.32 8.43
C ALA A 369 -0.80 -13.56 7.82
N GLY A 370 -1.00 -12.28 7.43
CA GLY A 370 0.08 -11.42 6.98
C GLY A 370 1.12 -11.14 8.05
N ALA A 371 0.67 -10.89 9.29
CA ALA A 371 1.57 -10.71 10.42
C ALA A 371 2.44 -11.95 10.66
N ALA A 372 1.84 -13.14 10.71
CA ALA A 372 2.56 -14.40 10.91
C ALA A 372 3.62 -14.62 9.82
N GLN A 373 3.28 -14.35 8.55
CA GLN A 373 4.21 -14.47 7.43
C GLN A 373 5.42 -13.54 7.57
N VAL A 374 5.19 -12.28 7.96
CA VAL A 374 6.27 -11.30 8.14
C VAL A 374 7.11 -11.57 9.38
N LEU A 375 6.51 -12.08 10.46
CA LEU A 375 7.23 -12.47 11.67
C LEU A 375 8.15 -13.69 11.42
N LEU A 376 7.72 -14.66 10.59
CA LEU A 376 8.57 -15.75 10.14
C LEU A 376 9.76 -15.23 9.33
N LEU A 377 9.53 -14.28 8.42
CA LEU A 377 10.63 -13.59 7.71
C LEU A 377 11.57 -12.88 8.69
N ALA A 378 11.04 -12.19 9.72
CA ALA A 378 11.85 -11.54 10.73
C ALA A 378 12.72 -12.53 11.52
N SER A 379 12.17 -13.71 11.85
CA SER A 379 12.93 -14.80 12.48
C SER A 379 14.08 -15.28 11.58
N GLN A 380 13.82 -15.48 10.29
CA GLN A 380 14.84 -15.91 9.32
C GLN A 380 15.94 -14.86 9.12
N VAL A 381 15.58 -13.59 9.02
CA VAL A 381 16.53 -12.48 8.78
C VAL A 381 17.41 -12.21 10.00
N THR A 382 16.88 -12.38 11.21
CA THR A 382 17.56 -12.01 12.45
C THR A 382 18.12 -13.20 13.24
N GLY A 383 17.67 -14.42 12.96
CA GLY A 383 17.94 -15.61 13.77
C GLY A 383 17.29 -15.57 15.16
N SER A 384 16.39 -14.63 15.44
CA SER A 384 15.82 -14.41 16.77
C SER A 384 14.59 -15.28 17.02
N GLN A 385 14.66 -16.13 18.05
CA GLN A 385 13.56 -16.98 18.50
C GLN A 385 12.30 -16.17 18.87
N ARG A 386 12.46 -14.95 19.37
CA ARG A 386 11.33 -14.07 19.71
C ARG A 386 10.32 -13.94 18.57
N TYR A 387 10.78 -13.75 17.34
CA TYR A 387 9.88 -13.57 16.19
C TYR A 387 9.17 -14.87 15.82
N LEU A 388 9.81 -16.01 16.00
CA LEU A 388 9.15 -17.31 15.84
C LEU A 388 8.06 -17.52 16.91
N ASP A 389 8.34 -17.16 18.17
CA ASP A 389 7.35 -17.23 19.26
C ASP A 389 6.15 -16.31 18.98
N MET A 390 6.38 -15.10 18.47
CA MET A 390 5.33 -14.16 18.03
C MET A 390 4.51 -14.75 16.87
N ALA A 391 5.16 -15.37 15.87
CA ALA A 391 4.47 -16.04 14.77
C ALA A 391 3.59 -17.19 15.27
N GLU A 392 4.08 -17.99 16.23
CA GLU A 392 3.28 -19.04 16.91
C GLU A 392 2.08 -18.46 17.66
N GLN A 393 2.24 -17.33 18.34
CA GLN A 393 1.14 -16.63 19.00
C GLN A 393 0.09 -16.18 17.99
N THR A 394 0.53 -15.60 16.90
CA THR A 394 -0.33 -15.09 15.82
C THR A 394 -1.12 -16.25 15.18
N VAL A 395 -0.48 -17.37 14.87
CA VAL A 395 -1.17 -18.54 14.30
C VAL A 395 -2.14 -19.16 15.31
N ARG A 396 -1.84 -19.14 16.62
CA ARG A 396 -2.82 -19.56 17.64
C ARG A 396 -4.06 -18.65 17.68
N ALA A 397 -3.88 -17.35 17.55
CA ALA A 397 -4.99 -16.40 17.45
C ALA A 397 -5.84 -16.67 16.19
N LEU A 398 -5.20 -16.94 15.06
CA LEU A 398 -5.89 -17.36 13.83
C LEU A 398 -6.68 -18.67 14.03
N GLU A 399 -6.06 -19.72 14.59
CA GLU A 399 -6.70 -21.03 14.82
C GLU A 399 -7.98 -20.89 15.68
N GLN A 400 -7.95 -20.06 16.72
CA GLN A 400 -9.09 -19.83 17.61
C GLN A 400 -10.27 -19.15 16.91
N LYS A 401 -10.02 -18.39 15.87
CA LYS A 401 -11.02 -17.61 15.11
C LYS A 401 -11.47 -18.30 13.82
N GLY A 402 -10.82 -19.40 13.45
CA GLY A 402 -11.19 -20.18 12.28
C GLY A 402 -12.55 -20.86 12.44
N GLU A 403 -13.37 -20.82 11.41
CA GLU A 403 -14.67 -21.44 11.38
C GLU A 403 -14.60 -22.86 10.78
N LYS A 404 -15.14 -23.82 11.50
CA LYS A 404 -15.26 -25.19 11.00
C LYS A 404 -16.28 -25.23 9.87
N GLN A 405 -15.84 -25.77 8.75
CA GLN A 405 -16.64 -26.04 7.56
C GLN A 405 -16.82 -27.55 7.40
N GLU A 406 -17.69 -27.98 6.48
CA GLU A 406 -17.90 -29.41 6.20
C GLU A 406 -16.60 -30.13 5.79
N ALA A 407 -15.78 -29.45 4.97
CA ALA A 407 -14.52 -30.01 4.45
C ALA A 407 -13.25 -29.62 5.23
N GLY A 408 -13.34 -28.79 6.28
CA GLY A 408 -12.15 -28.33 6.99
C GLY A 408 -12.35 -27.05 7.76
N ILE A 409 -11.41 -26.07 7.63
CA ILE A 409 -11.46 -24.78 8.34
C ILE A 409 -11.24 -23.62 7.37
N GLY A 410 -11.93 -22.51 7.57
CA GLY A 410 -11.76 -21.27 6.84
C GLY A 410 -12.04 -20.04 7.69
N TRP A 411 -11.74 -18.85 7.16
CA TRP A 411 -11.93 -17.57 7.85
C TRP A 411 -12.86 -16.66 7.06
N ILE A 412 -13.87 -16.10 7.73
CA ILE A 412 -14.71 -15.06 7.14
C ILE A 412 -13.95 -13.74 7.17
N THR A 413 -13.57 -13.26 6.01
CA THR A 413 -12.83 -12.00 5.81
C THR A 413 -13.73 -10.88 5.29
N GLU A 414 -14.90 -11.21 4.78
CA GLU A 414 -15.93 -10.29 4.33
C GLU A 414 -17.28 -10.66 4.93
N LYS A 415 -17.94 -9.72 5.60
CA LYS A 415 -19.20 -9.97 6.30
C LYS A 415 -20.29 -10.45 5.34
N GLY A 416 -20.86 -11.61 5.64
CA GLY A 416 -21.94 -12.22 4.82
C GLY A 416 -21.44 -13.08 3.66
N THR A 417 -20.13 -13.24 3.50
CA THR A 417 -19.51 -14.13 2.51
C THR A 417 -18.88 -15.32 3.23
N PRO A 418 -19.05 -16.58 2.76
CA PRO A 418 -18.32 -17.72 3.32
C PRO A 418 -16.80 -17.54 3.19
N PRO A 419 -15.99 -18.33 3.94
CA PRO A 419 -14.54 -18.31 3.75
C PRO A 419 -14.16 -18.55 2.28
N MET A 420 -13.18 -17.79 1.79
CA MET A 420 -12.82 -17.76 0.37
C MET A 420 -11.52 -18.53 0.08
N ALA A 421 -11.34 -18.89 -1.19
CA ALA A 421 -10.04 -19.28 -1.73
C ALA A 421 -9.25 -18.05 -2.19
N GLY A 422 -7.93 -18.22 -2.37
CA GLY A 422 -7.05 -17.20 -2.92
C GLY A 422 -6.12 -16.56 -1.89
N MET A 423 -5.24 -15.69 -2.37
CA MET A 423 -4.08 -15.22 -1.60
C MET A 423 -4.41 -14.08 -0.64
N ALA A 424 -5.09 -13.02 -1.13
CA ALA A 424 -5.24 -11.81 -0.32
C ALA A 424 -6.20 -12.01 0.85
N HIS A 425 -7.37 -12.60 0.60
CA HIS A 425 -8.48 -12.69 1.54
C HIS A 425 -8.95 -14.13 1.81
N GLY A 426 -8.24 -15.14 1.28
CA GLY A 426 -8.64 -16.54 1.35
C GLY A 426 -7.65 -17.46 2.04
N ASN A 427 -8.02 -18.74 2.05
CA ASN A 427 -7.26 -19.79 2.74
C ASN A 427 -5.83 -19.96 2.21
N SER A 428 -5.56 -19.68 0.93
CA SER A 428 -4.19 -19.71 0.39
C SER A 428 -3.24 -18.79 1.15
N GLY A 429 -3.69 -17.59 1.53
CA GLY A 429 -2.90 -16.64 2.32
C GLY A 429 -2.63 -17.11 3.74
N VAL A 430 -3.57 -17.83 4.34
CA VAL A 430 -3.42 -18.41 5.70
C VAL A 430 -2.55 -19.67 5.67
N LEU A 431 -2.64 -20.46 4.60
CA LEU A 431 -1.86 -21.70 4.43
C LEU A 431 -0.35 -21.45 4.50
N MET A 432 0.13 -20.38 3.87
CA MET A 432 1.56 -20.07 3.77
C MET A 432 2.27 -19.98 5.13
N PRO A 433 1.86 -19.10 6.05
CA PRO A 433 2.53 -19.02 7.36
C PRO A 433 2.35 -20.27 8.21
N VAL A 434 1.23 -21.00 8.09
CA VAL A 434 1.01 -22.23 8.84
C VAL A 434 1.91 -23.37 8.33
N MET A 435 2.08 -23.50 7.01
CA MET A 435 3.01 -24.45 6.39
C MET A 435 4.46 -24.15 6.80
N ALA A 436 4.87 -22.89 6.73
CA ALA A 436 6.21 -22.47 7.13
C ALA A 436 6.45 -22.72 8.64
N LEU A 437 5.44 -22.46 9.47
CA LEU A 437 5.55 -22.71 10.89
C LEU A 437 5.60 -24.21 11.23
N TRP A 438 4.87 -25.06 10.48
CA TRP A 438 5.00 -26.50 10.60
C TRP A 438 6.44 -26.93 10.29
N ARG A 439 7.00 -26.50 9.19
CA ARG A 439 8.39 -26.79 8.80
C ARG A 439 9.40 -26.33 9.87
N GLU A 440 9.29 -25.09 10.37
CA GLU A 440 10.23 -24.51 11.34
C GLU A 440 10.17 -25.21 12.72
N THR A 441 8.98 -25.70 13.11
CA THR A 441 8.77 -26.24 14.48
C THR A 441 8.62 -27.75 14.55
N GLY A 442 8.29 -28.43 13.44
CA GLY A 442 7.95 -29.85 13.38
C GLY A 442 6.71 -30.25 14.19
N LYS A 443 5.92 -29.30 14.68
CA LYS A 443 4.78 -29.57 15.57
C LYS A 443 3.59 -30.14 14.80
N GLU A 444 3.16 -31.35 15.17
CA GLU A 444 2.06 -32.09 14.53
C GLU A 444 0.73 -31.31 14.49
N LYS A 445 0.49 -30.43 15.45
CA LYS A 445 -0.71 -29.57 15.44
C LYS A 445 -0.79 -28.67 14.21
N TYR A 446 0.36 -28.16 13.71
CA TYR A 446 0.39 -27.31 12.53
C TYR A 446 0.21 -28.12 11.25
N LYS A 447 0.72 -29.37 11.20
CA LYS A 447 0.41 -30.30 10.11
C LYS A 447 -1.10 -30.52 9.99
N LYS A 448 -1.77 -30.81 11.10
CA LYS A 448 -3.23 -30.98 11.13
C LYS A 448 -3.98 -29.72 10.70
N LEU A 449 -3.49 -28.54 11.09
CA LEU A 449 -4.09 -27.27 10.68
C LEU A 449 -3.92 -27.04 9.17
N VAL A 450 -2.74 -27.33 8.61
CA VAL A 450 -2.48 -27.31 7.16
C VAL A 450 -3.46 -28.22 6.43
N GLU A 451 -3.68 -29.46 6.90
CA GLU A 451 -4.63 -30.40 6.29
C GLU A 451 -6.07 -29.87 6.27
N GLN A 452 -6.50 -29.22 7.37
CA GLN A 452 -7.85 -28.64 7.46
C GLN A 452 -8.02 -27.41 6.55
N ILE A 453 -7.01 -26.53 6.47
CA ILE A 453 -7.02 -25.35 5.59
C ILE A 453 -7.08 -25.78 4.14
N TRP A 454 -6.24 -26.75 3.78
CA TRP A 454 -6.17 -27.33 2.44
C TRP A 454 -7.48 -27.98 2.03
N ALA A 455 -8.02 -28.86 2.88
CA ALA A 455 -9.23 -29.59 2.57
C ALA A 455 -10.42 -28.66 2.29
N TYR A 456 -10.54 -27.57 3.03
CA TYR A 456 -11.58 -26.58 2.77
C TYR A 456 -11.34 -25.86 1.43
N GLU A 457 -10.13 -25.38 1.15
CA GLU A 457 -9.85 -24.66 -0.09
C GLU A 457 -10.03 -25.56 -1.32
N GLU A 458 -9.64 -26.84 -1.25
CA GLU A 458 -9.91 -27.84 -2.28
C GLU A 458 -11.40 -27.99 -2.57
N SER A 459 -12.26 -27.91 -1.56
CA SER A 459 -13.72 -27.97 -1.74
C SER A 459 -14.30 -26.82 -2.57
N LEU A 460 -13.56 -25.71 -2.68
CA LEU A 460 -13.92 -24.54 -3.50
C LEU A 460 -13.47 -24.66 -4.95
N TYR A 461 -12.65 -25.67 -5.30
CA TYR A 461 -12.23 -25.89 -6.69
C TYR A 461 -13.42 -26.33 -7.56
N ARG A 462 -13.52 -25.73 -8.73
CA ARG A 462 -14.59 -25.99 -9.71
C ARG A 462 -13.98 -26.50 -11.01
N PRO A 463 -14.07 -27.81 -11.30
CA PRO A 463 -13.50 -28.40 -12.52
C PRO A 463 -14.05 -27.79 -13.80
N GLN A 464 -15.32 -27.32 -13.80
CA GLN A 464 -16.00 -26.75 -14.97
C GLN A 464 -15.32 -25.45 -15.47
N ILE A 465 -14.70 -24.71 -14.59
CA ILE A 465 -13.96 -23.47 -14.91
C ILE A 465 -12.46 -23.63 -14.69
N ASN A 466 -11.99 -24.81 -14.28
CA ASN A 466 -10.60 -25.09 -13.91
C ASN A 466 -10.03 -24.00 -12.97
N ASN A 467 -10.78 -23.64 -11.91
CA ASN A 467 -10.42 -22.56 -10.99
C ASN A 467 -11.04 -22.75 -9.61
N TRP A 468 -10.46 -22.11 -8.59
CA TRP A 468 -11.10 -21.91 -7.29
C TRP A 468 -12.11 -20.77 -7.41
N ALA A 469 -13.36 -21.05 -7.05
CA ALA A 469 -14.46 -20.11 -7.27
C ALA A 469 -14.27 -18.82 -6.44
N ASP A 470 -14.44 -17.67 -7.09
CA ASP A 470 -14.65 -16.40 -6.43
C ASP A 470 -16.14 -16.30 -6.06
N ILE A 471 -16.42 -16.41 -4.76
CA ILE A 471 -17.79 -16.53 -4.23
C ILE A 471 -18.32 -15.21 -3.67
N ARG A 472 -17.67 -14.06 -3.98
CA ARG A 472 -18.17 -12.74 -3.61
C ARG A 472 -19.39 -12.37 -4.45
N GLY A 473 -20.40 -11.79 -3.81
CA GLY A 473 -21.61 -11.29 -4.46
C GLY A 473 -22.90 -11.84 -3.87
N GLU A 474 -24.03 -11.17 -4.11
CA GLU A 474 -25.33 -11.54 -3.59
C GLU A 474 -25.90 -12.76 -4.31
N GLY A 475 -26.15 -13.83 -3.55
CA GLY A 475 -26.96 -14.98 -3.95
C GLY A 475 -26.16 -16.23 -4.36
N ALA A 476 -26.32 -17.28 -3.60
CA ALA A 476 -25.72 -18.62 -3.80
C ALA A 476 -26.07 -19.32 -5.12
N GLU A 477 -26.86 -18.72 -6.00
CA GLU A 477 -27.32 -19.29 -7.29
C GLU A 477 -26.61 -18.64 -8.50
N GLN A 478 -25.72 -17.66 -8.32
CA GLN A 478 -25.02 -17.03 -9.44
C GLN A 478 -23.82 -17.88 -9.90
N ILE A 479 -23.59 -17.83 -11.21
CA ILE A 479 -22.43 -18.48 -11.85
C ILE A 479 -21.15 -18.02 -11.14
N PRO A 480 -20.29 -18.94 -10.67
CA PRO A 480 -19.05 -18.59 -10.00
C PRO A 480 -18.21 -17.62 -10.84
N ILE A 481 -17.74 -16.53 -10.24
CA ILE A 481 -16.90 -15.58 -10.95
C ILE A 481 -15.55 -16.25 -11.20
N ASP A 482 -15.15 -16.29 -12.47
CA ASP A 482 -13.89 -16.89 -12.91
C ASP A 482 -12.74 -15.88 -12.83
N THR A 483 -12.29 -15.57 -11.60
CA THR A 483 -11.22 -14.62 -11.33
C THR A 483 -9.84 -15.28 -11.40
N VAL A 484 -8.91 -14.66 -12.14
CA VAL A 484 -7.49 -15.07 -12.22
C VAL A 484 -6.62 -13.88 -11.85
N ALA A 485 -6.39 -13.70 -10.56
CA ALA A 485 -5.66 -12.58 -9.99
C ALA A 485 -4.83 -13.05 -8.79
N TRP A 486 -3.81 -12.27 -8.42
CA TRP A 486 -3.06 -12.52 -7.18
C TRP A 486 -4.00 -12.50 -5.96
N CYS A 487 -4.93 -11.57 -5.90
CA CYS A 487 -5.82 -11.46 -4.76
C CYS A 487 -6.86 -12.59 -4.68
N HIS A 488 -7.37 -13.10 -5.83
CA HIS A 488 -8.41 -14.12 -5.88
C HIS A 488 -8.20 -15.09 -7.03
N GLY A 489 -8.56 -16.38 -6.82
CA GLY A 489 -8.53 -17.41 -7.83
C GLY A 489 -7.15 -17.96 -8.14
N ALA A 490 -7.01 -18.60 -9.30
CA ALA A 490 -5.88 -19.46 -9.65
C ALA A 490 -4.50 -18.81 -9.51
N ALA A 491 -4.32 -17.52 -9.82
CA ALA A 491 -3.00 -16.90 -9.74
C ALA A 491 -2.52 -16.74 -8.29
N GLY A 492 -3.40 -16.35 -7.37
CA GLY A 492 -3.07 -16.30 -5.94
C GLY A 492 -2.84 -17.68 -5.34
N VAL A 493 -3.68 -18.65 -5.71
CA VAL A 493 -3.47 -20.06 -5.31
C VAL A 493 -2.11 -20.56 -5.82
N LEU A 494 -1.77 -20.31 -7.08
CA LEU A 494 -0.47 -20.67 -7.66
C LEU A 494 0.69 -20.09 -6.84
N ALA A 495 0.66 -18.80 -6.53
CA ALA A 495 1.72 -18.15 -5.75
C ALA A 495 1.88 -18.78 -4.35
N SER A 496 0.76 -19.06 -3.67
CA SER A 496 0.76 -19.74 -2.38
C SER A 496 1.33 -21.16 -2.48
N ARG A 497 0.93 -21.93 -3.49
CA ARG A 497 1.41 -23.31 -3.66
C ARG A 497 2.91 -23.37 -3.98
N ILE A 498 3.42 -22.44 -4.81
CA ILE A 498 4.85 -22.33 -5.08
C ILE A 498 5.62 -22.05 -3.79
N TYR A 499 5.18 -21.09 -2.99
CA TYR A 499 5.78 -20.80 -1.69
C TYR A 499 5.77 -22.02 -0.77
N CYS A 500 4.62 -22.68 -0.62
CA CYS A 500 4.50 -23.89 0.21
C CYS A 500 5.41 -25.02 -0.28
N TYR A 501 5.56 -25.18 -1.58
CA TYR A 501 6.47 -26.17 -2.20
C TYR A 501 7.95 -25.88 -1.86
N GLN A 502 8.35 -24.62 -1.83
CA GLN A 502 9.71 -24.24 -1.46
C GLN A 502 10.04 -24.47 0.02
N VAL A 503 9.04 -24.43 0.90
CA VAL A 503 9.26 -24.57 2.34
C VAL A 503 8.99 -25.96 2.88
N VAL A 504 8.19 -26.79 2.20
CA VAL A 504 7.84 -28.12 2.69
C VAL A 504 9.01 -29.11 2.54
N GLU A 505 9.17 -30.01 3.48
CA GLU A 505 10.15 -31.12 3.48
C GLU A 505 9.45 -32.48 3.67
N ASP A 506 8.28 -32.63 3.05
CA ASP A 506 7.42 -33.83 3.15
C ASP A 506 7.00 -34.26 1.75
N SER A 507 7.42 -35.45 1.30
CA SER A 507 7.23 -35.91 -0.08
C SER A 507 5.77 -36.09 -0.48
N GLU A 508 4.89 -36.41 0.46
CA GLU A 508 3.43 -36.50 0.18
C GLU A 508 2.87 -35.12 -0.12
N TRP A 509 3.29 -34.11 0.65
CA TRP A 509 2.89 -32.72 0.41
C TRP A 509 3.49 -32.12 -0.85
N GLU A 510 4.75 -32.47 -1.19
CA GLU A 510 5.35 -32.06 -2.47
C GLU A 510 4.51 -32.50 -3.66
N GLU A 511 4.06 -33.77 -3.68
CA GLU A 511 3.23 -34.30 -4.76
C GLU A 511 1.84 -33.63 -4.82
N ARG A 512 1.23 -33.37 -3.68
CA ARG A 512 -0.04 -32.64 -3.61
C ARG A 512 0.10 -31.22 -4.17
N LEU A 513 1.15 -30.50 -3.76
CA LEU A 513 1.45 -29.15 -4.19
C LEU A 513 1.73 -29.09 -5.70
N LYS A 514 2.53 -30.02 -6.24
CA LYS A 514 2.81 -30.12 -7.69
C LYS A 514 1.52 -30.24 -8.51
N LYS A 515 0.58 -31.04 -8.03
CA LYS A 515 -0.71 -31.22 -8.71
C LYS A 515 -1.51 -29.92 -8.79
N ASP A 516 -1.64 -29.20 -7.67
CA ASP A 516 -2.36 -27.92 -7.64
C ASP A 516 -1.62 -26.84 -8.43
N ILE A 517 -0.29 -26.80 -8.36
CA ILE A 517 0.54 -25.92 -9.17
C ILE A 517 0.25 -26.12 -10.65
N LEU A 518 0.17 -27.37 -11.12
CA LEU A 518 -0.12 -27.67 -12.52
C LEU A 518 -1.51 -27.18 -12.94
N TRP A 519 -2.54 -27.40 -12.11
CA TRP A 519 -3.89 -26.92 -12.39
C TRP A 519 -3.96 -25.41 -12.43
N ALA A 520 -3.42 -24.75 -11.39
CA ALA A 520 -3.42 -23.29 -11.30
C ALA A 520 -2.60 -22.66 -12.45
N TYR A 521 -1.43 -23.21 -12.76
CA TYR A 521 -0.62 -22.75 -13.89
C TYR A 521 -1.36 -22.84 -15.22
N THR A 522 -2.01 -23.97 -15.49
CA THR A 522 -2.80 -24.15 -16.72
C THR A 522 -3.84 -23.05 -16.86
N LYS A 523 -4.54 -22.75 -15.77
CA LYS A 523 -5.54 -21.67 -15.74
C LYS A 523 -4.93 -20.28 -15.95
N VAL A 524 -3.85 -19.96 -15.23
CA VAL A 524 -3.18 -18.65 -15.35
C VAL A 524 -2.63 -18.44 -16.76
N ARG A 525 -2.04 -19.48 -17.36
CA ARG A 525 -1.50 -19.43 -18.73
C ARG A 525 -2.56 -19.13 -19.79
N GLU A 526 -3.79 -19.57 -19.61
CA GLU A 526 -4.90 -19.34 -20.54
C GLU A 526 -5.50 -17.93 -20.42
N TYR A 527 -5.22 -17.22 -19.29
CA TYR A 527 -5.91 -15.99 -18.90
C TYR A 527 -5.04 -14.73 -19.11
N TRP A 528 -4.51 -14.54 -20.33
CA TRP A 528 -3.66 -13.40 -20.70
C TRP A 528 -4.44 -12.09 -21.00
N LYS A 529 -5.75 -12.09 -20.89
CA LYS A 529 -6.64 -11.04 -21.40
C LYS A 529 -7.17 -10.18 -20.27
N ARG A 530 -6.34 -9.26 -19.73
CA ARG A 530 -6.81 -8.28 -18.73
C ARG A 530 -6.48 -6.86 -19.14
N ASP A 531 -7.39 -5.95 -18.79
CA ASP A 531 -7.25 -4.52 -19.04
C ASP A 531 -6.26 -3.85 -18.09
N SER A 532 -6.01 -4.45 -16.93
CA SER A 532 -5.14 -3.95 -15.88
C SER A 532 -3.72 -4.49 -16.01
N TRP A 533 -2.74 -3.61 -15.75
CA TRP A 533 -1.33 -3.94 -15.70
C TRP A 533 -0.80 -4.15 -14.29
N CYS A 534 -1.55 -3.80 -13.24
CA CYS A 534 -1.09 -3.79 -11.86
C CYS A 534 -0.66 -5.17 -11.33
N LEU A 535 -0.03 -5.19 -10.15
CA LEU A 535 0.43 -6.43 -9.51
C LEU A 535 -0.70 -7.23 -8.88
N CYS A 536 -1.71 -6.57 -8.32
CA CYS A 536 -2.77 -7.24 -7.58
C CYS A 536 -3.69 -8.10 -8.47
N HIS A 537 -4.18 -7.52 -9.57
CA HIS A 537 -5.18 -8.17 -10.42
C HIS A 537 -4.91 -7.97 -11.92
N GLY A 538 -3.71 -7.54 -12.26
CA GLY A 538 -3.29 -7.24 -13.63
C GLY A 538 -2.29 -8.24 -14.20
N ILE A 539 -1.85 -7.92 -15.42
CA ILE A 539 -0.95 -8.77 -16.21
C ILE A 539 0.41 -8.93 -15.51
N CYS A 540 1.00 -7.83 -14.99
CA CYS A 540 2.35 -7.90 -14.38
C CYS A 540 2.37 -8.85 -13.17
N GLY A 541 1.32 -8.86 -12.32
CA GLY A 541 1.25 -9.79 -11.21
C GLY A 541 1.17 -11.25 -11.65
N ASN A 542 0.30 -11.55 -12.62
CA ASN A 542 0.16 -12.91 -13.13
C ASN A 542 1.46 -13.43 -13.78
N VAL A 543 2.14 -12.57 -14.55
CA VAL A 543 3.42 -12.94 -15.19
C VAL A 543 4.51 -13.13 -14.14
N TRP A 544 4.59 -12.26 -13.14
CA TRP A 544 5.57 -12.41 -12.07
C TRP A 544 5.40 -13.72 -11.30
N ILE A 545 4.15 -14.15 -11.05
CA ILE A 545 3.87 -15.46 -10.43
C ILE A 545 4.34 -16.62 -11.33
N MET A 546 4.14 -16.51 -12.65
CA MET A 546 4.63 -17.54 -13.58
C MET A 546 6.16 -17.58 -13.67
N GLU A 547 6.83 -16.45 -13.57
CA GLU A 547 8.29 -16.39 -13.48
C GLU A 547 8.81 -17.00 -12.19
N TYR A 548 8.13 -16.72 -11.08
CA TYR A 548 8.42 -17.36 -9.79
C TYR A 548 8.25 -18.89 -9.88
N LEU A 549 7.23 -19.38 -10.59
CA LEU A 549 7.08 -20.80 -10.89
C LEU A 549 8.26 -21.32 -11.71
N ASN A 550 8.66 -20.59 -12.77
CA ASN A 550 9.78 -21.00 -13.62
C ASN A 550 11.10 -21.09 -12.85
N GLU A 551 11.35 -20.19 -11.93
CA GLU A 551 12.52 -20.22 -11.04
C GLU A 551 12.50 -21.43 -10.10
N THR A 552 11.31 -21.83 -9.65
CA THR A 552 11.16 -22.90 -8.66
C THR A 552 11.15 -24.29 -9.30
N LEU A 553 10.41 -24.45 -10.40
CA LEU A 553 10.14 -25.74 -11.06
C LEU A 553 10.41 -25.73 -12.57
N GLY A 554 11.13 -24.74 -13.12
CA GLY A 554 11.29 -24.54 -14.55
C GLY A 554 11.95 -25.70 -15.29
N GLU A 555 12.85 -26.44 -14.64
CA GLU A 555 13.47 -27.64 -15.21
C GLU A 555 12.51 -28.83 -15.28
N GLU A 556 11.51 -28.90 -14.39
CA GLU A 556 10.51 -29.96 -14.33
C GLU A 556 9.26 -29.64 -15.17
N MET A 557 8.99 -28.35 -15.40
CA MET A 557 7.80 -27.86 -16.10
C MET A 557 8.23 -26.89 -17.19
N GLU A 558 7.88 -27.14 -18.45
CA GLU A 558 8.08 -26.18 -19.55
C GLU A 558 7.21 -24.92 -19.35
N VAL A 559 7.60 -24.05 -18.41
CA VAL A 559 6.87 -22.83 -18.09
C VAL A 559 7.13 -21.75 -19.14
N LYS A 560 6.09 -21.30 -19.83
CA LYS A 560 6.17 -20.20 -20.78
C LYS A 560 5.73 -18.89 -20.10
N SER A 561 6.70 -18.12 -19.62
CA SER A 561 6.49 -16.87 -18.89
C SER A 561 6.98 -15.65 -19.68
N LYS A 562 6.34 -15.33 -20.81
CA LYS A 562 6.67 -14.08 -21.52
C LYS A 562 5.52 -13.11 -21.47
N ILE A 563 5.78 -11.86 -21.10
CA ILE A 563 4.79 -10.79 -21.23
C ILE A 563 4.47 -10.62 -22.70
N ARG A 564 3.19 -10.72 -23.03
CA ARG A 564 2.68 -10.37 -24.35
C ARG A 564 1.99 -9.03 -24.24
N LEU A 565 2.47 -8.05 -25.01
CA LEU A 565 1.73 -6.81 -25.23
C LEU A 565 0.49 -7.15 -26.06
N VAL A 566 -0.66 -6.85 -25.50
CA VAL A 566 -1.91 -6.84 -26.24
C VAL A 566 -2.25 -5.37 -26.51
N GLY A 567 -1.88 -4.87 -27.67
CA GLY A 567 -2.07 -3.46 -28.05
C GLY A 567 -1.12 -2.48 -27.36
N ASP A 568 -1.41 -1.18 -27.47
CA ASP A 568 -0.63 -0.11 -26.83
C ASP A 568 -0.71 -0.19 -25.30
N PHE A 569 0.42 0.02 -24.62
CA PHE A 569 0.45 0.17 -23.16
C PHE A 569 -0.39 1.38 -22.73
N LYS A 570 -1.52 1.12 -22.08
CA LYS A 570 -2.42 2.14 -21.53
C LYS A 570 -2.82 1.79 -20.10
N LEU A 571 -2.57 2.70 -19.18
CA LEU A 571 -3.06 2.59 -17.82
C LEU A 571 -4.58 2.85 -17.76
N LEU A 572 -5.29 2.07 -16.97
CA LEU A 572 -6.68 2.36 -16.61
C LEU A 572 -6.78 3.70 -15.85
N PRO A 573 -7.93 4.39 -15.86
CA PRO A 573 -8.08 5.66 -15.14
C PRO A 573 -7.64 5.59 -13.67
N GLN A 574 -8.06 4.54 -12.93
CA GLN A 574 -7.66 4.31 -11.55
C GLN A 574 -6.15 4.05 -11.41
N GLU A 575 -5.53 3.29 -12.31
CA GLU A 575 -4.08 3.06 -12.30
C GLU A 575 -3.30 4.34 -12.58
N ARG A 576 -3.80 5.20 -13.47
CA ARG A 576 -3.16 6.49 -13.77
C ARG A 576 -3.07 7.42 -12.56
N MET A 577 -4.00 7.29 -11.62
CA MET A 577 -4.06 8.08 -10.38
C MET A 577 -3.51 7.35 -9.17
N ASN A 578 -2.99 6.17 -9.33
CA ASN A 578 -2.46 5.39 -8.22
C ASN A 578 -0.99 5.07 -8.45
N PRO A 579 -0.06 5.78 -7.80
CA PRO A 579 1.36 5.44 -7.81
C PRO A 579 1.72 4.26 -6.90
N GLY A 580 0.73 3.65 -6.25
CA GLY A 580 0.92 2.57 -5.29
C GLY A 580 1.50 1.29 -5.88
N MET A 581 1.92 0.40 -4.97
CA MET A 581 2.66 -0.81 -5.32
C MET A 581 1.77 -1.91 -5.88
N MET A 582 0.59 -2.15 -5.31
CA MET A 582 -0.19 -3.33 -5.69
C MET A 582 -1.22 -3.05 -6.77
N SER A 583 -1.95 -1.95 -6.70
CA SER A 583 -3.01 -1.62 -7.66
C SER A 583 -2.68 -0.46 -8.60
N GLY A 584 -1.49 0.13 -8.48
CA GLY A 584 -1.07 1.29 -9.22
C GLY A 584 0.12 1.09 -10.17
N TYR A 585 0.51 2.18 -10.83
CA TYR A 585 1.63 2.16 -11.77
C TYR A 585 3.01 2.05 -11.10
N GLY A 586 3.11 2.32 -9.78
CA GLY A 586 4.35 2.10 -9.04
C GLY A 586 4.76 0.64 -8.99
N GLY A 587 3.80 -0.27 -8.83
CA GLY A 587 4.07 -1.71 -8.88
C GLY A 587 4.44 -2.20 -10.28
N ILE A 588 3.86 -1.63 -11.31
CA ILE A 588 4.24 -1.92 -12.71
C ILE A 588 5.69 -1.52 -12.94
N LEU A 589 6.07 -0.32 -12.51
CA LEU A 589 7.45 0.16 -12.57
C LEU A 589 8.39 -0.73 -11.74
N TYR A 590 8.00 -1.08 -10.51
CA TYR A 590 8.79 -1.94 -9.65
C TYR A 590 9.02 -3.34 -10.28
N TYR A 591 7.99 -3.89 -10.94
CA TYR A 591 8.10 -5.14 -11.69
C TYR A 591 9.14 -5.00 -12.83
N PHE A 592 9.08 -3.93 -13.61
CA PHE A 592 10.07 -3.71 -14.69
C PHE A 592 11.49 -3.52 -14.15
N LEU A 593 11.66 -2.81 -13.03
CA LEU A 593 12.97 -2.65 -12.39
C LEU A 593 13.60 -3.98 -11.93
N ASN A 594 12.79 -4.99 -11.61
CA ASN A 594 13.30 -6.32 -11.26
C ASN A 594 13.59 -7.19 -12.50
N LYS A 595 13.32 -6.70 -13.70
CA LYS A 595 13.85 -7.28 -14.93
C LYS A 595 15.19 -6.61 -15.24
N GLU A 596 16.09 -7.32 -15.88
CA GLU A 596 17.33 -6.75 -16.38
C GLU A 596 17.04 -5.81 -17.57
N ILE A 597 16.42 -4.63 -17.23
CA ILE A 597 16.22 -3.56 -18.21
C ILE A 597 17.52 -2.79 -18.33
#